data_d03fb3eed93ad7b0d335090c9f6536f1
#
_entry.id   d03fb3eed93ad7b0d335090c9f6536f1
#
_cell.length_a   1.000
_cell.length_b   1.000
_cell.length_c   1.000
_cell.angle_alpha   90.00
_cell.angle_beta   90.00
_cell.angle_gamma   90.00
#
_symmetry.space_group_name_H-M   'P 1'
#
loop_
_entity.id
_entity.type
_entity.pdbx_description
1 polymer ?
#
loop_
_entity_poly.entity_id
_entity_poly.type
_entity_poly.pdbx_seq_one_letter_code
_entity_poly.pdbx_strand_id
1 'polypeptide(L)'
;MPAFQVALFKLKPDADPALVQEWLAVSRTIPEKIPCVRRLVAGQPAASFEHVAKGWDMAAFIEFDSAESVTEFHGHPAHAYSRELWKQVCDPAQTVAIIFETA
;
A
#
# COMPACT_ATOMS: atom_id res chain seq x y z
N MET A 1 3.83 19.63 -8.19
CA MET A 1 2.49 19.04 -8.11
C MET A 1 2.53 17.77 -7.28
N PRO A 2 1.63 17.61 -6.32
CA PRO A 2 1.57 16.37 -5.57
C PRO A 2 1.13 15.22 -6.47
N ALA A 3 1.58 14.03 -6.11
CA ALA A 3 1.17 12.79 -6.75
C ALA A 3 0.54 11.87 -5.72
N PHE A 4 -0.34 11.01 -6.17
CA PHE A 4 -1.07 10.10 -5.32
C PHE A 4 -1.00 8.68 -5.89
N GLN A 5 -1.00 7.70 -5.00
CA GLN A 5 -1.13 6.31 -5.40
C GLN A 5 -2.33 5.71 -4.68
N VAL A 6 -3.22 5.08 -5.44
CA VAL A 6 -4.30 4.26 -4.91
C VAL A 6 -3.96 2.82 -5.25
N ALA A 7 -3.89 1.96 -4.25
CA ALA A 7 -3.56 0.56 -4.46
C ALA A 7 -4.63 -0.34 -3.87
N LEU A 8 -4.94 -1.43 -4.57
CA LEU A 8 -5.86 -2.46 -4.12
C LEU A 8 -5.13 -3.79 -4.11
N PHE A 9 -5.35 -4.57 -3.07
CA PHE A 9 -4.64 -5.83 -2.85
C PHE A 9 -5.60 -6.96 -2.58
N LYS A 10 -5.24 -8.16 -3.05
CA LYS A 10 -5.89 -9.40 -2.65
C LYS A 10 -4.91 -10.23 -1.84
N LEU A 11 -5.34 -10.68 -0.68
CA LEU A 11 -4.54 -11.56 0.16
C LEU A 11 -4.53 -12.97 -0.43
N LYS A 12 -3.42 -13.67 -0.25
CA LYS A 12 -3.37 -15.10 -0.56
C LYS A 12 -4.33 -15.84 0.36
N PRO A 13 -4.97 -16.93 -0.12
CA PRO A 13 -5.92 -17.68 0.72
C PRO A 13 -5.32 -18.21 2.02
N ASP A 14 -4.01 -18.50 2.01
CA ASP A 14 -3.28 -19.03 3.15
C ASP A 14 -2.41 -17.99 3.85
N ALA A 15 -2.64 -16.70 3.60
CA ALA A 15 -1.85 -15.63 4.21
C ALA A 15 -1.93 -15.71 5.73
N ASP A 16 -0.75 -15.67 6.38
CA ASP A 16 -0.67 -15.66 7.83
C ASP A 16 -1.21 -14.32 8.36
N PRO A 17 -2.27 -14.34 9.19
CA PRO A 17 -2.83 -13.11 9.74
C PRO A 17 -1.82 -12.24 10.49
N ALA A 18 -0.84 -12.86 11.15
CA ALA A 18 0.20 -12.13 11.86
C ALA A 18 1.09 -11.35 10.89
N LEU A 19 1.42 -11.93 9.74
CA LEU A 19 2.21 -11.26 8.71
C LEU A 19 1.40 -10.15 8.04
N VAL A 20 0.10 -10.31 7.87
CA VAL A 20 -0.76 -9.26 7.34
C VAL A 20 -0.73 -8.04 8.26
N GLN A 21 -0.84 -8.26 9.57
CA GLN A 21 -0.79 -7.18 10.56
C GLN A 21 0.59 -6.51 10.59
N GLU A 22 1.66 -7.29 10.47
CA GLU A 22 3.02 -6.75 10.40
C GLU A 22 3.19 -5.89 9.16
N TRP A 23 2.72 -6.34 8.01
CA TRP A 23 2.77 -5.57 6.77
C TRP A 23 2.03 -4.23 6.91
N LEU A 24 0.84 -4.23 7.50
CA LEU A 24 0.10 -3.00 7.76
C LEU A 24 0.86 -2.07 8.70
N ALA A 25 1.40 -2.61 9.79
CA ALA A 25 2.14 -1.82 10.77
C ALA A 25 3.38 -1.19 10.14
N VAL A 26 4.15 -1.97 9.38
CA VAL A 26 5.34 -1.48 8.68
C VAL A 26 4.96 -0.41 7.64
N SER A 27 3.90 -0.65 6.88
CA SER A 27 3.43 0.32 5.88
C SER A 27 3.08 1.67 6.50
N ARG A 28 2.46 1.66 7.67
CA ARG A 28 2.07 2.89 8.36
C ARG A 28 3.26 3.71 8.86
N THR A 29 4.44 3.11 8.97
CA THR A 29 5.66 3.83 9.38
C THR A 29 6.40 4.46 8.20
N ILE A 30 6.00 4.17 6.98
CA ILE A 30 6.69 4.66 5.76
C ILE A 30 6.86 6.19 5.75
N PRO A 31 5.84 7.01 6.06
CA PRO A 31 6.02 8.46 6.04
C PRO A 31 7.11 8.97 6.99
N GLU A 32 7.38 8.24 8.08
CA GLU A 32 8.44 8.60 9.02
C GLU A 32 9.83 8.28 8.48
N LYS A 33 9.91 7.31 7.57
CA LYS A 33 11.20 6.77 7.06
C LYS A 33 11.56 7.30 5.68
N ILE A 34 10.55 7.68 4.90
CA ILE A 34 10.75 8.15 3.52
C ILE A 34 10.17 9.56 3.42
N PRO A 35 11.02 10.60 3.47
CA PRO A 35 10.54 11.99 3.57
C PRO A 35 9.65 12.46 2.42
N CYS A 36 9.80 11.90 1.23
CA CYS A 36 8.97 12.30 0.09
C CYS A 36 7.56 11.71 0.12
N VAL A 37 7.28 10.81 1.06
CA VAL A 37 5.93 10.29 1.31
C VAL A 37 5.30 11.15 2.39
N ARG A 38 4.34 11.97 2.00
CA ARG A 38 3.66 12.89 2.92
C ARG A 38 2.67 12.18 3.82
N ARG A 39 1.96 11.20 3.26
CA ARG A 39 0.89 10.52 3.97
C ARG A 39 0.70 9.13 3.37
N LEU A 40 0.45 8.17 4.24
CA LEU A 40 0.06 6.81 3.83
C LEU A 40 -1.03 6.34 4.78
N VAL A 41 -2.16 5.94 4.22
CA VAL A 41 -3.23 5.27 4.97
C VAL A 41 -3.54 3.95 4.28
N ALA A 42 -3.73 2.90 5.07
CA ALA A 42 -4.01 1.58 4.55
C ALA A 42 -4.90 0.83 5.53
N GLY A 43 -5.76 -0.01 4.99
CA GLY A 43 -6.66 -0.79 5.82
C GLY A 43 -7.48 -1.78 5.03
N GLN A 44 -8.16 -2.65 5.77
CA GLN A 44 -9.09 -3.62 5.22
C GLN A 44 -10.47 -2.98 5.07
N PRO A 45 -11.34 -3.52 4.22
CA PRO A 45 -12.70 -2.99 4.07
C PRO A 45 -13.42 -2.94 5.41
N ALA A 46 -14.14 -1.85 5.66
CA ALA A 46 -15.01 -1.78 6.83
C ALA A 46 -16.09 -2.86 6.70
N ALA A 47 -16.39 -3.54 7.80
CA ALA A 47 -17.29 -4.70 7.80
C ALA A 47 -18.64 -4.41 7.14
N SER A 48 -19.22 -3.24 7.39
CA SER A 48 -20.51 -2.84 6.82
C SER A 48 -20.48 -2.62 5.31
N PHE A 49 -19.29 -2.54 4.71
CA PHE A 49 -19.11 -2.18 3.31
C PHE A 49 -18.36 -3.25 2.51
N GLU A 50 -18.22 -4.45 3.05
CA GLU A 50 -17.52 -5.54 2.36
C GLU A 50 -18.16 -5.87 1.00
N HIS A 51 -19.48 -5.74 0.89
CA HIS A 51 -20.20 -6.05 -0.33
C HIS A 51 -19.82 -5.11 -1.49
N VAL A 52 -19.39 -3.88 -1.21
CA VAL A 52 -18.96 -2.95 -2.26
C VAL A 52 -17.48 -3.10 -2.58
N ALA A 53 -16.71 -3.81 -1.75
CA ALA A 53 -15.30 -4.04 -1.99
C ALA A 53 -15.03 -5.04 -3.13
N LYS A 54 -16.03 -5.81 -3.53
CA LYS A 54 -15.97 -6.71 -4.69
C LYS A 54 -14.83 -7.73 -4.60
N GLY A 55 -14.56 -8.22 -3.39
CA GLY A 55 -13.53 -9.24 -3.18
C GLY A 55 -12.12 -8.69 -2.94
N TRP A 56 -11.94 -7.38 -2.99
CA TRP A 56 -10.65 -6.79 -2.61
C TRP A 56 -10.51 -6.80 -1.10
N ASP A 57 -9.28 -7.12 -0.63
CA ASP A 57 -9.04 -7.37 0.80
C ASP A 57 -8.36 -6.21 1.51
N MET A 58 -7.77 -5.30 0.77
CA MET A 58 -6.95 -4.22 1.34
C MET A 58 -6.89 -3.06 0.37
N ALA A 59 -6.86 -1.84 0.90
CA ALA A 59 -6.62 -0.65 0.11
C ALA A 59 -5.56 0.22 0.77
N ALA A 60 -4.79 0.93 -0.04
CA ALA A 60 -3.82 1.91 0.44
C ALA A 60 -3.94 3.19 -0.38
N PHE A 61 -3.78 4.32 0.31
CA PHE A 61 -3.73 5.63 -0.31
C PHE A 61 -2.43 6.29 0.14
N ILE A 62 -1.63 6.74 -0.83
CA ILE A 62 -0.34 7.35 -0.55
C ILE A 62 -0.27 8.71 -1.23
N GLU A 63 0.15 9.73 -0.49
CA GLU A 63 0.40 11.07 -1.01
C GLU A 63 1.90 11.32 -1.05
N PHE A 64 2.39 11.75 -2.23
CA PHE A 64 3.80 12.06 -2.47
C PHE A 64 3.99 13.54 -2.77
N ASP A 65 5.22 14.04 -2.55
CA ASP A 65 5.56 15.42 -2.92
C ASP A 65 5.41 15.68 -4.42
N SER A 66 5.76 14.68 -5.23
CA SER A 66 5.75 14.79 -6.70
C SER A 66 5.76 13.41 -7.34
N ALA A 67 5.59 13.35 -8.66
CA ALA A 67 5.68 12.11 -9.40
C ALA A 67 7.07 11.45 -9.29
N GLU A 68 8.13 12.27 -9.25
CA GLU A 68 9.49 11.76 -9.08
C GLU A 68 9.68 11.06 -7.73
N SER A 69 8.95 11.49 -6.72
CA SER A 69 8.97 10.88 -5.39
C SER A 69 8.52 9.43 -5.41
N VAL A 70 7.66 9.06 -6.35
CA VAL A 70 7.19 7.67 -6.48
C VAL A 70 8.36 6.73 -6.79
N THR A 71 9.24 7.17 -7.69
CA THR A 71 10.44 6.40 -8.03
C THR A 71 11.38 6.27 -6.83
N GLU A 72 11.58 7.37 -6.10
CA GLU A 72 12.39 7.36 -4.88
C GLU A 72 11.81 6.41 -3.82
N PHE A 73 10.50 6.44 -3.63
CA PHE A 73 9.79 5.55 -2.72
C PHE A 73 10.00 4.08 -3.10
N HIS A 74 9.81 3.73 -4.36
CA HIS A 74 9.96 2.34 -4.81
C HIS A 74 11.39 1.82 -4.67
N GLY A 75 12.39 2.68 -4.76
CA GLY A 75 13.80 2.30 -4.59
C GLY A 75 14.33 2.39 -3.17
N HIS A 76 13.53 2.88 -2.23
CA HIS A 76 13.99 3.11 -0.86
C HIS A 76 14.08 1.80 -0.05
N PRO A 77 15.13 1.61 0.77
CA PRO A 77 15.27 0.39 1.58
C PRO A 77 14.07 0.11 2.50
N ALA A 78 13.45 1.15 3.05
CA ALA A 78 12.26 0.99 3.90
C ALA A 78 11.09 0.38 3.13
N HIS A 79 10.94 0.72 1.83
CA HIS A 79 9.93 0.13 0.98
C HIS A 79 10.28 -1.31 0.61
N ALA A 80 11.58 -1.62 0.47
CA ALA A 80 12.02 -2.98 0.15
C ALA A 80 11.56 -3.99 1.21
N TYR A 81 11.62 -3.63 2.48
CA TYR A 81 11.15 -4.50 3.55
C TYR A 81 9.62 -4.69 3.48
N SER A 82 8.88 -3.62 3.28
CA SER A 82 7.43 -3.68 3.10
C SER A 82 7.06 -4.55 1.90
N ARG A 83 7.82 -4.45 0.81
CA ARG A 83 7.61 -5.27 -0.40
C ARG A 83 7.81 -6.75 -0.12
N GLU A 84 8.80 -7.11 0.69
CA GLU A 84 9.01 -8.51 1.05
C GLU A 84 7.84 -9.08 1.84
N LEU A 85 7.26 -8.31 2.75
CA LEU A 85 6.05 -8.71 3.45
C LEU A 85 4.87 -8.83 2.50
N TRP A 86 4.71 -7.86 1.60
CA TRP A 86 3.65 -7.88 0.59
C TRP A 86 3.69 -9.14 -0.26
N LYS A 87 4.87 -9.56 -0.70
CA LYS A 87 5.02 -10.78 -1.49
C LYS A 87 4.58 -12.04 -0.73
N GLN A 88 4.71 -12.03 0.58
CA GLN A 88 4.34 -13.18 1.41
C GLN A 88 2.83 -13.28 1.63
N VAL A 89 2.13 -12.15 1.69
CA VAL A 89 0.72 -12.13 2.07
C VAL A 89 -0.23 -11.84 0.91
N CYS A 90 0.25 -11.20 -0.16
CA CYS A 90 -0.59 -10.82 -1.31
C CYS A 90 -0.21 -11.59 -2.56
N ASP A 91 -1.17 -11.69 -3.48
CA ASP A 91 -0.91 -12.17 -4.83
C ASP A 91 -0.47 -10.98 -5.69
N PRO A 92 0.82 -10.91 -6.10
CA PRO A 92 1.31 -9.77 -6.90
C PRO A 92 0.57 -9.60 -8.22
N ALA A 93 0.09 -10.69 -8.81
CA ALA A 93 -0.62 -10.63 -10.08
C ALA A 93 -2.00 -9.98 -9.95
N GLN A 94 -2.53 -9.89 -8.74
CA GLN A 94 -3.83 -9.29 -8.47
C GLN A 94 -3.73 -8.00 -7.67
N THR A 95 -2.57 -7.35 -7.69
CA THR A 95 -2.39 -6.03 -7.09
C THR A 95 -2.62 -4.97 -8.17
N VAL A 96 -3.41 -3.97 -7.84
CA VAL A 96 -3.68 -2.83 -8.72
C VAL A 96 -3.12 -1.58 -8.06
N ALA A 97 -2.38 -0.78 -8.81
CA ALA A 97 -1.91 0.51 -8.35
C ALA A 97 -2.11 1.54 -9.45
N ILE A 98 -2.74 2.65 -9.09
CA ILE A 98 -2.93 3.78 -9.98
C ILE A 98 -2.20 4.97 -9.37
N ILE A 99 -1.28 5.55 -10.15
CA ILE A 99 -0.52 6.72 -9.73
C ILE A 99 -0.97 7.88 -10.59
N PHE A 100 -1.35 8.98 -9.96
CA PHE A 100 -1.86 10.14 -10.70
C PHE A 100 -1.41 11.45 -10.05
N GLU A 101 -1.39 12.50 -10.85
CA GLU A 101 -1.11 13.85 -10.39
C GLU A 101 -2.38 14.67 -10.49
N THR A 102 -2.50 15.69 -9.63
CA THR A 102 -3.61 16.63 -9.70
C THR A 102 -3.11 17.96 -10.23
N ALA A 103 -3.95 18.61 -11.02
CA ALA A 103 -3.65 19.95 -11.54
C ALA A 103 -3.70 21.00 -10.44
#